data_728f37a738cfcedc4825c1dcd1abf3a0
#
_entry.id   728f37a738cfcedc4825c1dcd1abf3a0
#
_cell.length_a   1.000
_cell.length_b   1.000
_cell.length_c   1.000
_cell.angle_alpha   90.00
_cell.angle_beta   90.00
_cell.angle_gamma   90.00
#
_symmetry.space_group_name_H-M   'P 1'
#
loop_
_entity.id
_entity.type
_entity.pdbx_description
1 polymer ?
#
loop_
_entity_poly.entity_id
_entity_poly.type
_entity_poly.pdbx_seq_one_letter_code
_entity_poly.pdbx_strand_id
1 'polypeptide(L)'
;MTDRIAMAARVVGVGLAFAFAPVCAEAGETVDYVVGGETFEGYRAAASGDSKGLVLVIHDWDGLTEYEQRRADMLAGLGYEAFAVDLFGKGNRPADIEARKKETGRLYQDRERMRTLILGGLAEARSGGATKTVVMGYCFGGTAALELARTGKAEGVVGYTSFHGGLETPKGQSYSPGTAPILIAHGGADTSVTMDHVAALAKELEGAGVEYEIEVYSGAPHGFTHFGSDRYQKRADDLSWDAFTDFLAETLAE
;
A
#
# COMPACT_ATOMS: atom_id res chain seq x y z
N MET A 1 21.38 -58.47 -56.04
CA MET A 1 21.21 -57.04 -56.43
C MET A 1 19.77 -56.72 -56.22
N THR A 2 19.41 -56.20 -55.03
CA THR A 2 18.05 -55.73 -54.69
C THR A 2 18.20 -54.49 -53.83
N ASP A 3 17.97 -53.35 -54.50
CA ASP A 3 17.92 -52.03 -53.84
C ASP A 3 16.71 -51.92 -52.92
N ARG A 4 16.96 -51.56 -51.68
CA ARG A 4 15.91 -51.18 -50.71
C ARG A 4 15.88 -49.66 -50.62
N ILE A 5 14.83 -49.05 -51.17
CA ILE A 5 14.51 -47.64 -50.99
C ILE A 5 13.89 -47.45 -49.65
N ALA A 6 14.57 -46.69 -48.76
CA ALA A 6 14.06 -46.28 -47.47
C ALA A 6 13.23 -44.98 -47.63
N MET A 7 11.95 -45.06 -47.34
CA MET A 7 11.01 -43.93 -47.35
C MET A 7 11.01 -43.26 -45.99
N ALA A 8 11.58 -42.04 -45.91
CA ALA A 8 11.58 -41.26 -44.65
C ALA A 8 10.26 -40.47 -44.54
N ALA A 9 9.49 -40.81 -43.52
CA ALA A 9 8.27 -40.06 -43.15
C ALA A 9 8.66 -38.79 -42.40
N ARG A 10 8.32 -37.62 -42.97
CA ARG A 10 8.41 -36.32 -42.31
C ARG A 10 7.17 -36.15 -41.43
N VAL A 11 7.35 -36.10 -40.11
CA VAL A 11 6.33 -35.66 -39.15
C VAL A 11 6.36 -34.13 -39.12
N VAL A 12 5.31 -33.49 -39.60
CA VAL A 12 5.11 -32.04 -39.47
C VAL A 12 4.41 -31.81 -38.12
N GLY A 13 5.18 -31.38 -37.13
CA GLY A 13 4.63 -30.95 -35.86
C GLY A 13 3.99 -29.56 -35.98
N VAL A 14 2.67 -29.48 -35.88
CA VAL A 14 1.95 -28.22 -35.76
C VAL A 14 2.10 -27.71 -34.29
N GLY A 15 3.03 -26.79 -34.09
CA GLY A 15 3.15 -26.07 -32.84
C GLY A 15 2.00 -25.07 -32.68
N LEU A 16 1.07 -25.32 -31.76
CA LEU A 16 0.12 -24.31 -31.31
C LEU A 16 0.91 -23.27 -30.48
N ALA A 17 1.15 -22.09 -31.06
CA ALA A 17 1.62 -20.94 -30.34
C ALA A 17 0.41 -20.35 -29.59
N PHE A 18 0.35 -20.54 -28.27
CA PHE A 18 -0.56 -19.78 -27.41
C PHE A 18 -0.03 -18.34 -27.34
N ALA A 19 -0.69 -17.43 -28.03
CA ALA A 19 -0.48 -16.01 -27.87
C ALA A 19 -1.09 -15.60 -26.52
N PHE A 20 -0.26 -15.38 -25.51
CA PHE A 20 -0.68 -14.66 -24.32
C PHE A 20 -0.91 -13.20 -24.73
N ALA A 21 -2.18 -12.81 -24.86
CA ALA A 21 -2.54 -11.41 -24.93
C ALA A 21 -2.18 -10.78 -23.56
N PRO A 22 -1.52 -9.59 -23.53
CA PRO A 22 -1.35 -8.88 -22.28
C PRO A 22 -2.75 -8.56 -21.73
N VAL A 23 -3.09 -9.08 -20.57
CA VAL A 23 -4.26 -8.66 -19.80
C VAL A 23 -3.93 -7.26 -19.29
N CYS A 24 -4.41 -6.23 -19.96
CA CYS A 24 -4.41 -4.89 -19.42
C CYS A 24 -5.33 -4.94 -18.20
N ALA A 25 -4.80 -4.63 -17.00
CA ALA A 25 -5.65 -4.38 -15.85
C ALA A 25 -6.65 -3.28 -16.24
N GLU A 26 -7.93 -3.52 -16.04
CA GLU A 26 -8.92 -2.46 -16.17
C GLU A 26 -8.66 -1.41 -15.08
N ALA A 27 -8.85 -0.13 -15.41
CA ALA A 27 -8.82 0.92 -14.40
C ALA A 27 -9.87 0.60 -13.32
N GLY A 28 -9.54 0.85 -12.07
CA GLY A 28 -10.46 0.61 -10.98
C GLY A 28 -11.67 1.55 -11.02
N GLU A 29 -12.55 1.43 -10.05
CA GLU A 29 -13.78 2.18 -9.95
C GLU A 29 -13.90 2.92 -8.62
N THR A 30 -14.57 4.07 -8.65
CA THR A 30 -14.92 4.81 -7.45
C THR A 30 -16.08 4.12 -6.72
N VAL A 31 -15.96 3.96 -5.40
CA VAL A 31 -16.94 3.28 -4.55
C VAL A 31 -17.35 4.19 -3.40
N ASP A 32 -18.65 4.48 -3.30
CA ASP A 32 -19.20 5.18 -2.14
C ASP A 32 -19.45 4.20 -1.00
N TYR A 33 -19.04 4.56 0.21
CA TYR A 33 -19.30 3.76 1.42
C TYR A 33 -19.60 4.66 2.62
N VAL A 34 -20.15 4.08 3.69
CA VAL A 34 -20.62 4.85 4.85
C VAL A 34 -19.91 4.37 6.11
N VAL A 35 -19.36 5.33 6.88
CA VAL A 35 -18.79 5.10 8.22
C VAL A 35 -19.41 6.06 9.20
N GLY A 36 -20.06 5.55 10.25
CA GLY A 36 -20.67 6.39 11.27
C GLY A 36 -21.77 7.33 10.76
N GLY A 37 -22.42 7.02 9.64
CA GLY A 37 -23.44 7.86 9.01
C GLY A 37 -22.90 8.93 8.06
N GLU A 38 -21.59 9.01 7.89
CA GLU A 38 -20.94 9.91 6.92
C GLU A 38 -20.54 9.15 5.66
N THR A 39 -20.66 9.79 4.49
CA THR A 39 -20.31 9.19 3.19
C THR A 39 -18.86 9.49 2.83
N PHE A 40 -18.15 8.46 2.40
CA PHE A 40 -16.78 8.47 1.92
C PHE A 40 -16.73 7.94 0.49
N GLU A 41 -15.68 8.26 -0.23
CA GLU A 41 -15.48 7.86 -1.61
C GLU A 41 -14.11 7.18 -1.76
N GLY A 42 -14.11 5.84 -1.77
CA GLY A 42 -12.92 5.03 -2.02
C GLY A 42 -12.70 4.76 -3.51
N TYR A 43 -11.60 4.07 -3.79
CA TYR A 43 -11.30 3.59 -5.14
C TYR A 43 -10.89 2.11 -5.07
N ARG A 44 -11.60 1.25 -5.79
CA ARG A 44 -11.38 -0.20 -5.85
C ARG A 44 -10.74 -0.58 -7.17
N ALA A 45 -9.61 -1.27 -7.11
CA ALA A 45 -8.96 -1.87 -8.28
C ALA A 45 -8.95 -3.40 -8.10
N ALA A 46 -9.61 -4.10 -9.02
CA ALA A 46 -9.70 -5.56 -8.98
C ALA A 46 -8.40 -6.20 -9.46
N ALA A 47 -7.99 -7.30 -8.82
CA ALA A 47 -6.81 -8.04 -9.21
C ALA A 47 -6.87 -8.53 -10.67
N SER A 48 -5.75 -8.45 -11.38
CA SER A 48 -5.61 -9.12 -12.68
C SER A 48 -5.46 -10.62 -12.46
N GLY A 49 -6.53 -11.38 -12.66
CA GLY A 49 -6.60 -12.84 -12.43
C GLY A 49 -7.00 -13.21 -11.01
N ASP A 50 -6.55 -14.38 -10.53
CA ASP A 50 -6.81 -14.82 -9.17
C ASP A 50 -6.13 -13.89 -8.16
N SER A 51 -6.89 -13.41 -7.18
CA SER A 51 -6.38 -12.47 -6.19
C SER A 51 -5.33 -13.11 -5.29
N LYS A 52 -4.17 -12.45 -5.15
CA LYS A 52 -3.11 -12.82 -4.21
C LYS A 52 -3.35 -12.30 -2.79
N GLY A 53 -4.37 -11.46 -2.58
CA GLY A 53 -4.71 -10.81 -1.33
C GLY A 53 -5.13 -9.36 -1.54
N LEU A 54 -5.49 -8.69 -0.45
CA LEU A 54 -5.98 -7.31 -0.45
C LEU A 54 -4.94 -6.34 0.09
N VAL A 55 -4.80 -5.19 -0.56
CA VAL A 55 -4.02 -4.05 -0.08
C VAL A 55 -4.93 -2.85 0.17
N LEU A 56 -4.95 -2.36 1.41
CA LEU A 56 -5.59 -1.09 1.75
C LEU A 56 -4.58 0.04 1.61
N VAL A 57 -4.84 0.99 0.70
CA VAL A 57 -3.98 2.14 0.42
C VAL A 57 -4.52 3.37 1.12
N ILE A 58 -3.78 3.96 2.05
CA ILE A 58 -4.17 5.18 2.74
C ILE A 58 -3.49 6.38 2.08
N HIS A 59 -4.30 7.38 1.73
CA HIS A 59 -3.88 8.55 0.98
C HIS A 59 -2.93 9.49 1.75
N ASP A 60 -2.25 10.36 1.00
CA ASP A 60 -1.43 11.45 1.49
C ASP A 60 -2.29 12.59 2.09
N TRP A 61 -1.70 13.69 2.49
CA TRP A 61 -2.36 14.84 3.14
C TRP A 61 -3.34 15.62 2.26
N ASP A 62 -3.36 15.38 0.96
CA ASP A 62 -4.27 16.01 -0.01
C ASP A 62 -5.54 15.19 -0.31
N GLY A 63 -5.73 14.08 0.40
CA GLY A 63 -6.88 13.21 0.25
C GLY A 63 -6.67 12.16 -0.85
N LEU A 64 -7.70 11.36 -1.10
CA LEU A 64 -7.65 10.37 -2.16
C LEU A 64 -7.67 11.04 -3.53
N THR A 65 -6.55 11.01 -4.24
CA THR A 65 -6.31 11.64 -5.54
C THR A 65 -5.99 10.62 -6.63
N GLU A 66 -5.72 11.08 -7.85
CA GLU A 66 -5.24 10.20 -8.93
C GLU A 66 -3.93 9.47 -8.59
N TYR A 67 -3.16 9.98 -7.62
CA TYR A 67 -1.94 9.32 -7.17
C TYR A 67 -2.23 7.97 -6.51
N GLU A 68 -3.13 7.93 -5.54
CA GLU A 68 -3.50 6.69 -4.85
C GLU A 68 -4.29 5.75 -5.76
N GLN A 69 -5.13 6.28 -6.65
CA GLN A 69 -5.82 5.48 -7.67
C GLN A 69 -4.83 4.76 -8.57
N ARG A 70 -3.82 5.49 -9.07
CA ARG A 70 -2.75 4.89 -9.88
C ARG A 70 -1.95 3.83 -9.11
N ARG A 71 -1.65 4.05 -7.82
CA ARG A 71 -0.99 3.04 -6.98
C ARG A 71 -1.85 1.80 -6.80
N ALA A 72 -3.15 1.96 -6.62
CA ALA A 72 -4.10 0.85 -6.56
C ALA A 72 -4.14 0.07 -7.89
N ASP A 73 -4.19 0.75 -9.04
CA ASP A 73 -4.13 0.11 -10.35
C ASP A 73 -2.81 -0.65 -10.59
N MET A 74 -1.68 -0.11 -10.11
CA MET A 74 -0.39 -0.80 -10.17
C MET A 74 -0.42 -2.11 -9.36
N LEU A 75 -1.05 -2.11 -8.18
CA LEU A 75 -1.23 -3.32 -7.36
C LEU A 75 -2.15 -4.33 -8.05
N ALA A 76 -3.24 -3.86 -8.64
CA ALA A 76 -4.15 -4.68 -9.42
C ALA A 76 -3.44 -5.38 -10.58
N GLY A 77 -2.57 -4.66 -11.29
CA GLY A 77 -1.71 -5.21 -12.35
C GLY A 77 -0.74 -6.30 -11.88
N LEU A 78 -0.36 -6.28 -10.60
CA LEU A 78 0.49 -7.30 -9.96
C LEU A 78 -0.32 -8.50 -9.41
N GLY A 79 -1.65 -8.45 -9.49
CA GLY A 79 -2.56 -9.51 -9.05
C GLY A 79 -3.04 -9.37 -7.61
N TYR A 80 -2.95 -8.19 -7.00
CA TYR A 80 -3.54 -7.88 -5.70
C TYR A 80 -4.85 -7.11 -5.88
N GLU A 81 -5.87 -7.43 -5.10
CA GLU A 81 -6.96 -6.48 -4.92
C GLU A 81 -6.43 -5.24 -4.19
N ALA A 82 -6.85 -4.05 -4.60
CA ALA A 82 -6.47 -2.83 -3.92
C ALA A 82 -7.68 -1.94 -3.65
N PHE A 83 -7.70 -1.32 -2.48
CA PHE A 83 -8.70 -0.35 -2.11
C PHE A 83 -8.03 0.89 -1.53
N ALA A 84 -8.12 2.01 -2.27
CA ALA A 84 -7.68 3.29 -1.74
C ALA A 84 -8.82 3.89 -0.89
N VAL A 85 -8.54 4.05 0.41
CA VAL A 85 -9.52 4.51 1.40
C VAL A 85 -9.53 6.03 1.50
N ASP A 86 -10.72 6.63 1.58
CA ASP A 86 -10.91 8.04 1.87
C ASP A 86 -11.07 8.25 3.38
N LEU A 87 -10.27 9.15 3.97
CA LEU A 87 -10.35 9.51 5.39
C LEU A 87 -10.87 10.94 5.62
N PHE A 88 -11.12 11.71 4.54
CA PHE A 88 -11.53 13.09 4.65
C PHE A 88 -13.02 13.32 4.34
N GLY A 89 -13.67 12.36 3.69
CA GLY A 89 -15.06 12.41 3.28
C GLY A 89 -15.23 12.68 1.78
N LYS A 90 -16.37 12.20 1.25
CA LYS A 90 -16.67 12.25 -0.17
C LYS A 90 -16.49 13.65 -0.76
N GLY A 91 -15.65 13.73 -1.79
CA GLY A 91 -15.35 14.98 -2.50
C GLY A 91 -14.42 15.95 -1.74
N ASN A 92 -13.97 15.63 -0.54
CA ASN A 92 -13.05 16.48 0.21
C ASN A 92 -11.59 16.19 -0.21
N ARG A 93 -11.08 17.02 -1.11
CA ARG A 93 -9.70 16.98 -1.65
C ARG A 93 -9.08 18.36 -1.42
N PRO A 94 -8.43 18.60 -0.26
CA PRO A 94 -7.91 19.91 0.10
C PRO A 94 -6.82 20.37 -0.87
N ALA A 95 -7.05 21.52 -1.52
CA ALA A 95 -6.21 22.01 -2.60
C ALA A 95 -4.97 22.78 -2.12
N ASP A 96 -5.05 23.46 -0.97
CA ASP A 96 -3.97 24.26 -0.42
C ASP A 96 -3.39 23.71 0.87
N ILE A 97 -2.21 24.21 1.26
CA ILE A 97 -1.46 23.74 2.43
C ILE A 97 -2.25 23.88 3.73
N GLU A 98 -2.99 24.97 3.91
CA GLU A 98 -3.75 25.23 5.15
C GLU A 98 -4.96 24.29 5.26
N ALA A 99 -5.65 24.03 4.16
CA ALA A 99 -6.72 23.04 4.11
C ALA A 99 -6.20 21.63 4.37
N ARG A 100 -5.05 21.24 3.80
CA ARG A 100 -4.39 19.95 4.04
C ARG A 100 -3.99 19.77 5.49
N LYS A 101 -3.36 20.78 6.10
CA LYS A 101 -3.02 20.78 7.53
C LYS A 101 -4.25 20.69 8.43
N LYS A 102 -5.34 21.34 8.06
CA LYS A 102 -6.60 21.31 8.81
C LYS A 102 -7.18 19.91 8.81
N GLU A 103 -7.28 19.24 7.65
CA GLU A 103 -7.86 17.90 7.56
C GLU A 103 -6.99 16.86 8.28
N THR A 104 -5.69 16.83 8.05
CA THR A 104 -4.79 15.93 8.78
C THR A 104 -4.76 16.24 10.28
N GLY A 105 -4.76 17.53 10.64
CA GLY A 105 -4.78 17.98 12.04
C GLY A 105 -6.00 17.51 12.81
N ARG A 106 -7.19 17.50 12.18
CA ARG A 106 -8.41 16.94 12.77
C ARG A 106 -8.23 15.48 13.17
N LEU A 107 -7.65 14.67 12.29
CA LEU A 107 -7.45 13.24 12.52
C LEU A 107 -6.29 12.98 13.51
N TYR A 108 -5.26 13.80 13.50
CA TYR A 108 -4.19 13.71 14.51
C TYR A 108 -4.68 14.09 15.93
N GLN A 109 -5.64 15.00 16.04
CA GLN A 109 -6.27 15.37 17.32
C GLN A 109 -7.31 14.34 17.78
N ASP A 110 -8.00 13.69 16.85
CA ASP A 110 -8.96 12.62 17.11
C ASP A 110 -8.50 11.31 16.45
N ARG A 111 -7.55 10.66 17.10
CA ARG A 111 -6.97 9.41 16.59
C ARG A 111 -7.94 8.24 16.66
N GLU A 112 -8.92 8.27 17.53
CA GLU A 112 -9.97 7.25 17.59
C GLU A 112 -10.86 7.34 16.35
N ARG A 113 -11.22 8.55 15.93
CA ARG A 113 -11.90 8.77 14.66
C ARG A 113 -11.05 8.30 13.48
N MET A 114 -9.75 8.64 13.45
CA MET A 114 -8.84 8.16 12.38
C MET A 114 -8.91 6.64 12.26
N ARG A 115 -8.78 5.91 13.37
CA ARG A 115 -8.85 4.45 13.41
C ARG A 115 -10.22 3.93 12.95
N THR A 116 -11.30 4.56 13.38
CA THR A 116 -12.67 4.21 12.99
C THR A 116 -12.85 4.35 11.48
N LEU A 117 -12.33 5.40 10.88
CA LEU A 117 -12.42 5.61 9.43
C LEU A 117 -11.59 4.58 8.66
N ILE A 118 -10.37 4.27 9.11
CA ILE A 118 -9.53 3.25 8.48
C ILE A 118 -10.22 1.87 8.58
N LEU A 119 -10.75 1.51 9.74
CA LEU A 119 -11.45 0.24 9.94
C LEU A 119 -12.74 0.15 9.13
N GLY A 120 -13.47 1.26 8.98
CA GLY A 120 -14.65 1.34 8.11
C GLY A 120 -14.30 1.12 6.64
N GLY A 121 -13.23 1.78 6.15
CA GLY A 121 -12.69 1.55 4.81
C GLY A 121 -12.17 0.11 4.61
N LEU A 122 -11.54 -0.47 5.64
CA LEU A 122 -11.10 -1.86 5.61
C LEU A 122 -12.28 -2.82 5.51
N ALA A 123 -13.37 -2.55 6.22
CA ALA A 123 -14.60 -3.35 6.12
C ALA A 123 -15.20 -3.28 4.72
N GLU A 124 -15.26 -2.09 4.11
CA GLU A 124 -15.69 -1.92 2.73
C GLU A 124 -14.75 -2.65 1.75
N ALA A 125 -13.44 -2.48 1.91
CA ALA A 125 -12.45 -3.16 1.08
C ALA A 125 -12.65 -4.68 1.06
N ARG A 126 -13.02 -5.27 2.20
CA ARG A 126 -13.26 -6.71 2.37
C ARG A 126 -14.65 -7.19 1.98
N SER A 127 -15.53 -6.32 1.50
CA SER A 127 -16.88 -6.73 1.06
C SER A 127 -16.87 -7.81 -0.02
N GLY A 128 -15.77 -7.91 -0.78
CA GLY A 128 -15.51 -8.99 -1.75
C GLY A 128 -15.06 -10.33 -1.13
N GLY A 129 -14.92 -10.44 0.20
CA GLY A 129 -14.56 -11.68 0.90
C GLY A 129 -13.08 -11.87 1.22
N ALA A 130 -12.21 -10.89 0.97
CA ALA A 130 -10.81 -10.96 1.34
C ALA A 130 -10.63 -11.08 2.86
N THR A 131 -9.82 -12.03 3.32
CA THR A 131 -9.59 -12.32 4.74
C THR A 131 -8.26 -11.78 5.24
N LYS A 132 -7.24 -11.70 4.36
CA LYS A 132 -5.92 -11.16 4.66
C LYS A 132 -5.72 -9.83 3.94
N THR A 133 -5.17 -8.84 4.66
CA THR A 133 -4.93 -7.50 4.12
C THR A 133 -3.59 -6.97 4.58
N VAL A 134 -2.84 -6.34 3.69
CA VAL A 134 -1.74 -5.46 4.05
C VAL A 134 -2.25 -4.02 3.99
N VAL A 135 -1.95 -3.23 5.03
CA VAL A 135 -2.29 -1.81 5.11
C VAL A 135 -1.05 -0.99 4.80
N MET A 136 -1.13 -0.16 3.78
CA MET A 136 -0.04 0.73 3.42
C MET A 136 -0.51 2.18 3.28
N GLY A 137 0.40 3.12 3.37
CA GLY A 137 0.07 4.52 3.15
C GLY A 137 1.28 5.41 2.88
N TYR A 138 0.98 6.59 2.34
CA TYR A 138 1.98 7.60 1.95
C TYR A 138 1.89 8.82 2.87
N CYS A 139 3.02 9.35 3.35
CA CYS A 139 3.10 10.53 4.21
C CYS A 139 2.13 10.46 5.40
N PHE A 140 1.03 11.25 5.40
CA PHE A 140 -0.05 11.14 6.38
C PHE A 140 -0.60 9.71 6.48
N GLY A 141 -0.84 9.06 5.34
CA GLY A 141 -1.32 7.68 5.27
C GLY A 141 -0.35 6.67 5.87
N GLY A 142 0.95 6.87 5.71
CA GLY A 142 1.97 6.06 6.36
C GLY A 142 1.93 6.17 7.89
N THR A 143 1.72 7.41 8.40
CA THR A 143 1.48 7.64 9.84
C THR A 143 0.20 6.97 10.31
N ALA A 144 -0.86 7.01 9.50
CA ALA A 144 -2.16 6.41 9.80
C ALA A 144 -2.11 4.87 9.81
N ALA A 145 -1.33 4.26 8.92
CA ALA A 145 -1.08 2.82 8.94
C ALA A 145 -0.39 2.39 10.24
N LEU A 146 0.64 3.13 10.69
CA LEU A 146 1.31 2.88 11.98
C LEU A 146 0.39 3.17 13.17
N GLU A 147 -0.52 4.15 13.07
CA GLU A 147 -1.53 4.41 14.09
C GLU A 147 -2.47 3.20 14.25
N LEU A 148 -2.86 2.56 13.16
CA LEU A 148 -3.67 1.34 13.19
C LEU A 148 -2.87 0.15 13.77
N ALA A 149 -1.60 -0.01 13.37
CA ALA A 149 -0.71 -1.08 13.85
C ALA A 149 -0.60 -1.10 15.38
N ARG A 150 -0.48 0.08 16.01
CA ARG A 150 -0.39 0.23 17.47
C ARG A 150 -1.65 -0.18 18.23
N THR A 151 -2.80 -0.28 17.55
CA THR A 151 -4.05 -0.69 18.22
C THR A 151 -4.11 -2.18 18.53
N GLY A 152 -3.44 -3.02 17.73
CA GLY A 152 -3.61 -4.48 17.76
C GLY A 152 -5.03 -4.97 17.48
N LYS A 153 -5.91 -4.10 16.94
CA LYS A 153 -7.35 -4.38 16.76
C LYS A 153 -7.78 -4.64 15.32
N ALA A 154 -6.86 -4.59 14.37
CA ALA A 154 -7.17 -4.82 12.96
C ALA A 154 -7.07 -6.31 12.64
N GLU A 155 -8.12 -7.06 12.96
CA GLU A 155 -8.22 -8.48 12.66
C GLU A 155 -8.00 -8.74 11.16
N GLY A 156 -7.22 -9.77 10.82
CA GLY A 156 -6.89 -10.14 9.43
C GLY A 156 -5.97 -9.16 8.71
N VAL A 157 -5.41 -8.14 9.38
CA VAL A 157 -4.28 -7.37 8.84
C VAL A 157 -3.00 -8.14 9.14
N VAL A 158 -2.30 -8.53 8.06
CA VAL A 158 -1.11 -9.38 8.11
C VAL A 158 0.20 -8.61 7.92
N GLY A 159 0.14 -7.31 7.60
CA GLY A 159 1.32 -6.45 7.45
C GLY A 159 0.95 -4.97 7.37
N TYR A 160 1.91 -4.12 7.69
CA TYR A 160 1.78 -2.67 7.59
C TYR A 160 2.97 -2.08 6.83
N THR A 161 2.72 -1.07 5.99
CA THR A 161 3.80 -0.36 5.30
C THR A 161 3.61 1.15 5.38
N SER A 162 4.70 1.86 5.69
CA SER A 162 4.73 3.32 5.73
C SER A 162 5.76 3.85 4.72
N PHE A 163 5.28 4.55 3.69
CA PHE A 163 6.14 5.29 2.76
C PHE A 163 6.29 6.73 3.25
N HIS A 164 7.49 7.13 3.60
CA HIS A 164 7.84 8.48 4.10
C HIS A 164 6.83 9.06 5.11
N GLY A 165 6.19 8.22 5.91
CA GLY A 165 5.25 8.63 6.95
C GLY A 165 5.94 9.17 8.20
N GLY A 166 5.18 9.88 9.04
CA GLY A 166 5.64 10.26 10.37
C GLY A 166 5.80 9.03 11.27
N LEU A 167 6.95 8.91 11.92
CA LEU A 167 7.38 7.71 12.64
C LEU A 167 7.26 7.84 14.17
N GLU A 168 6.92 9.03 14.68
CA GLU A 168 6.78 9.25 16.10
C GLU A 168 5.57 8.53 16.68
N THR A 169 5.79 7.83 17.79
CA THR A 169 4.70 7.20 18.55
C THR A 169 4.09 8.22 19.50
N PRO A 170 2.77 8.47 19.41
CA PRO A 170 2.09 9.40 20.30
C PRO A 170 2.19 8.97 21.77
N LYS A 171 2.25 9.94 22.68
CA LYS A 171 2.31 9.69 24.11
C LYS A 171 1.18 8.77 24.56
N GLY A 172 1.52 7.72 25.27
CA GLY A 172 0.56 6.74 25.80
C GLY A 172 0.15 5.64 24.82
N GLN A 173 0.77 5.61 23.64
CA GLN A 173 0.67 4.49 22.70
C GLN A 173 1.97 3.68 22.69
N SER A 174 1.90 2.44 22.22
CA SER A 174 3.04 1.55 22.04
C SER A 174 2.66 0.44 21.07
N TYR A 175 3.64 -0.23 20.50
CA TYR A 175 3.43 -1.47 19.78
C TYR A 175 3.34 -2.65 20.76
N SER A 176 2.61 -3.68 20.38
CA SER A 176 2.44 -4.90 21.19
C SER A 176 3.19 -6.08 20.53
N PRO A 177 3.68 -7.05 21.29
CA PRO A 177 4.10 -8.33 20.73
C PRO A 177 2.93 -8.94 19.95
N GLY A 178 3.17 -9.38 18.73
CA GLY A 178 2.13 -9.88 17.84
C GLY A 178 1.47 -8.81 16.95
N THR A 179 1.94 -7.55 16.99
CA THR A 179 1.70 -6.62 15.87
C THR A 179 2.26 -7.26 14.60
N ALA A 180 1.46 -7.27 13.53
CA ALA A 180 1.89 -7.82 12.24
C ALA A 180 3.15 -7.09 11.73
N PRO A 181 3.99 -7.75 10.90
CA PRO A 181 5.24 -7.19 10.37
C PRO A 181 5.07 -5.78 9.78
N ILE A 182 6.11 -4.97 9.91
CA ILE A 182 6.10 -3.55 9.49
C ILE A 182 7.24 -3.29 8.52
N LEU A 183 6.92 -2.75 7.32
CA LEU A 183 7.91 -2.22 6.38
C LEU A 183 7.90 -0.69 6.43
N ILE A 184 9.07 -0.08 6.60
CA ILE A 184 9.28 1.38 6.53
C ILE A 184 10.13 1.70 5.31
N ALA A 185 9.59 2.46 4.36
CA ALA A 185 10.30 3.00 3.20
C ALA A 185 10.58 4.49 3.42
N HIS A 186 11.86 4.85 3.74
CA HIS A 186 12.21 6.17 4.23
C HIS A 186 13.20 6.91 3.36
N GLY A 187 13.01 8.22 3.18
CA GLY A 187 13.94 9.08 2.46
C GLY A 187 15.12 9.52 3.33
N GLY A 188 16.34 9.15 2.95
CA GLY A 188 17.55 9.49 3.74
C GLY A 188 17.87 11.00 3.82
N ALA A 189 17.25 11.83 2.97
CA ALA A 189 17.32 13.29 3.02
C ALA A 189 16.02 13.96 3.48
N ASP A 190 15.12 13.20 4.12
CA ASP A 190 13.89 13.74 4.69
C ASP A 190 14.22 14.66 5.87
N THR A 191 13.87 15.94 5.73
CA THR A 191 14.07 16.96 6.79
C THR A 191 12.84 17.11 7.70
N SER A 192 11.73 16.53 7.33
CA SER A 192 10.48 16.55 8.13
C SER A 192 10.43 15.38 9.09
N VAL A 193 10.79 14.20 8.62
CA VAL A 193 10.94 12.98 9.41
C VAL A 193 12.42 12.56 9.32
N THR A 194 13.16 12.83 10.37
CA THR A 194 14.63 12.69 10.36
C THR A 194 15.08 11.25 10.64
N MET A 195 16.34 10.96 10.39
CA MET A 195 16.95 9.66 10.74
C MET A 195 16.90 9.37 12.25
N ASP A 196 16.80 10.40 13.10
CA ASP A 196 16.60 10.21 14.54
C ASP A 196 15.24 9.59 14.84
N HIS A 197 14.18 9.98 14.10
CA HIS A 197 12.86 9.35 14.20
C HIS A 197 12.90 7.88 13.72
N VAL A 198 13.65 7.58 12.66
CA VAL A 198 13.88 6.20 12.19
C VAL A 198 14.54 5.37 13.28
N ALA A 199 15.64 5.88 13.86
CA ALA A 199 16.36 5.19 14.92
C ALA A 199 15.52 5.01 16.20
N ALA A 200 14.64 5.96 16.52
CA ALA A 200 13.73 5.87 17.66
C ALA A 200 12.68 4.78 17.43
N LEU A 201 12.04 4.77 16.25
CA LEU A 201 11.07 3.73 15.88
C LEU A 201 11.69 2.34 15.88
N ALA A 202 12.88 2.17 15.29
CA ALA A 202 13.57 0.88 15.28
C ALA A 202 13.78 0.32 16.68
N LYS A 203 14.22 1.17 17.64
CA LYS A 203 14.39 0.77 19.04
C LYS A 203 13.06 0.40 19.70
N GLU A 204 11.99 1.09 19.36
CA GLU A 204 10.67 0.82 19.90
C GLU A 204 10.11 -0.52 19.40
N LEU A 205 10.22 -0.79 18.09
CA LEU A 205 9.76 -2.03 17.48
C LEU A 205 10.58 -3.23 17.98
N GLU A 206 11.90 -3.08 18.06
CA GLU A 206 12.80 -4.10 18.65
C GLU A 206 12.44 -4.40 20.10
N GLY A 207 12.22 -3.35 20.89
CA GLY A 207 11.82 -3.49 22.30
C GLY A 207 10.44 -4.11 22.51
N ALA A 208 9.55 -3.98 21.52
CA ALA A 208 8.22 -4.58 21.51
C ALA A 208 8.20 -6.01 20.94
N GLY A 209 9.30 -6.48 20.34
CA GLY A 209 9.38 -7.78 19.67
C GLY A 209 8.53 -7.84 18.40
N VAL A 210 8.37 -6.73 17.71
CA VAL A 210 7.67 -6.64 16.42
C VAL A 210 8.66 -6.90 15.30
N GLU A 211 8.30 -7.75 14.36
CA GLU A 211 9.07 -7.96 13.13
C GLU A 211 8.98 -6.72 12.24
N TYR A 212 10.14 -6.22 11.77
CA TYR A 212 10.16 -5.03 10.94
C TYR A 212 11.34 -4.98 9.99
N GLU A 213 11.14 -4.25 8.90
CA GLU A 213 12.17 -3.86 7.95
C GLU A 213 12.17 -2.34 7.78
N ILE A 214 13.34 -1.73 7.72
CA ILE A 214 13.49 -0.29 7.48
C ILE A 214 14.48 -0.06 6.35
N GLU A 215 13.99 0.41 5.22
CA GLU A 215 14.80 0.79 4.08
C GLU A 215 14.97 2.30 3.98
N VAL A 216 16.21 2.74 3.80
CA VAL A 216 16.58 4.15 3.72
C VAL A 216 17.20 4.46 2.36
N TYR A 217 16.57 5.35 1.61
CA TYR A 217 16.99 5.70 0.25
C TYR A 217 17.81 7.00 0.26
N SER A 218 19.10 6.87 -0.07
CA SER A 218 20.06 7.97 -0.06
C SER A 218 19.61 9.14 -0.96
N GLY A 219 19.60 10.35 -0.40
CA GLY A 219 19.26 11.59 -1.09
C GLY A 219 17.75 11.76 -1.37
N ALA A 220 16.90 10.82 -1.04
CA ALA A 220 15.47 10.94 -1.22
C ALA A 220 14.85 11.86 -0.15
N PRO A 221 14.09 12.90 -0.54
CA PRO A 221 13.39 13.77 0.38
C PRO A 221 12.06 13.18 0.83
N HIS A 222 11.35 13.86 1.74
CA HIS A 222 9.95 13.56 2.04
C HIS A 222 9.08 13.62 0.78
N GLY A 223 8.21 12.62 0.55
CA GLY A 223 7.35 12.55 -0.63
C GLY A 223 8.06 12.11 -1.91
N PHE A 224 9.17 11.40 -1.82
CA PHE A 224 9.98 10.94 -2.97
C PHE A 224 9.24 10.02 -3.94
N THR A 225 8.09 9.48 -3.55
CA THR A 225 7.26 8.57 -4.38
C THR A 225 6.22 9.31 -5.23
N HIS A 226 5.97 10.61 -4.96
CA HIS A 226 4.87 11.35 -5.57
C HIS A 226 5.19 11.75 -7.02
N PHE A 227 4.58 11.05 -7.97
CA PHE A 227 4.81 11.25 -9.41
C PHE A 227 4.60 12.70 -9.86
N GLY A 228 5.54 13.19 -10.63
CA GLY A 228 5.45 14.54 -11.22
C GLY A 228 5.73 15.70 -10.27
N SER A 229 5.99 15.44 -8.99
CA SER A 229 6.43 16.49 -8.07
C SER A 229 7.93 16.78 -8.17
N ASP A 230 8.36 17.96 -7.74
CA ASP A 230 9.79 18.32 -7.64
C ASP A 230 10.57 17.43 -6.64
N ARG A 231 9.86 16.68 -5.80
CA ARG A 231 10.42 15.76 -4.81
C ARG A 231 10.57 14.34 -5.34
N TYR A 232 9.94 14.03 -6.47
CA TYR A 232 9.97 12.68 -7.01
C TYR A 232 11.38 12.20 -7.32
N GLN A 233 11.73 11.04 -6.82
CA GLN A 233 12.99 10.38 -7.13
C GLN A 233 12.76 8.96 -7.62
N LYS A 234 12.83 8.79 -8.93
CA LYS A 234 12.54 7.51 -9.59
C LYS A 234 13.29 6.34 -8.97
N ARG A 235 14.61 6.48 -8.70
CA ARG A 235 15.39 5.40 -8.10
C ARG A 235 14.87 4.97 -6.73
N ALA A 236 14.54 5.94 -5.87
CA ALA A 236 14.03 5.65 -4.54
C ALA A 236 12.61 5.09 -4.60
N ASP A 237 11.77 5.63 -5.50
CA ASP A 237 10.42 5.11 -5.75
C ASP A 237 10.46 3.67 -6.25
N ASP A 238 11.26 3.35 -7.28
CA ASP A 238 11.39 1.99 -7.81
C ASP A 238 11.84 1.01 -6.71
N LEU A 239 12.92 1.33 -5.98
CA LEU A 239 13.44 0.44 -4.94
C LEU A 239 12.45 0.23 -3.79
N SER A 240 11.76 1.30 -3.36
CA SER A 240 10.75 1.18 -2.31
C SER A 240 9.52 0.40 -2.75
N TRP A 241 9.20 0.47 -4.04
CA TRP A 241 8.12 -0.33 -4.61
C TRP A 241 8.50 -1.80 -4.73
N ASP A 242 9.75 -2.10 -5.14
CA ASP A 242 10.27 -3.47 -5.18
C ASP A 242 10.26 -4.09 -3.77
N ALA A 243 10.82 -3.40 -2.75
CA ALA A 243 10.77 -3.84 -1.37
C ALA A 243 9.34 -4.09 -0.87
N PHE A 244 8.40 -3.21 -1.23
CA PHE A 244 7.00 -3.38 -0.87
C PHE A 244 6.36 -4.59 -1.55
N THR A 245 6.65 -4.83 -2.83
CA THR A 245 6.10 -6.00 -3.53
C THR A 245 6.65 -7.31 -3.01
N ASP A 246 7.91 -7.35 -2.57
CA ASP A 246 8.51 -8.49 -1.89
C ASP A 246 7.83 -8.72 -0.53
N PHE A 247 7.65 -7.67 0.27
CA PHE A 247 6.92 -7.72 1.53
C PHE A 247 5.48 -8.23 1.36
N LEU A 248 4.76 -7.80 0.29
CA LEU A 248 3.43 -8.33 -0.02
C LEU A 248 3.46 -9.82 -0.34
N ALA A 249 4.44 -10.25 -1.13
CA ALA A 249 4.57 -11.66 -1.50
C ALA A 249 4.84 -12.56 -0.30
N GLU A 250 5.62 -12.09 0.66
CA GLU A 250 5.91 -12.81 1.91
C GLU A 250 4.71 -12.85 2.84
N THR A 251 4.13 -11.69 3.17
CA THR A 251 3.07 -11.59 4.18
C THR A 251 1.72 -12.14 3.74
N LEU A 252 1.38 -12.09 2.46
CA LEU A 252 0.10 -12.59 1.94
C LEU A 252 0.15 -14.06 1.52
N ALA A 253 1.35 -14.66 1.34
CA ALA A 253 1.49 -16.07 1.00
C ALA A 253 1.27 -17.01 2.20
N GLU A 254 1.48 -16.52 3.42
CA GLU A 254 1.26 -17.27 4.68
C GLU A 254 -0.24 -17.44 4.99
#